data_59bd5d37ecd2f743d18ea4534a6eaedc
#
_entry.id   59bd5d37ecd2f743d18ea4534a6eaedc
#
_cell.length_a   1.000
_cell.length_b   1.000
_cell.length_c   1.000
_cell.angle_alpha   90.00
_cell.angle_beta   90.00
_cell.angle_gamma   90.00
#
_symmetry.space_group_name_H-M   'P 1'
#
loop_
_entity.id
_entity.type
_entity.pdbx_description
1 polymer ?
#
loop_
_entity_poly.entity_id
_entity_poly.type
_entity_poly.pdbx_seq_one_letter_code
_entity_poly.pdbx_strand_id
1 'polypeptide(L)'
;MPAKIKHQLIIIVIIVVNLMVYKTAFADIYDAPELSSEAAVLMDAQTGQVLYAKNMFEQYYPASITKIMTGMLALEKGNLQDKIVMSNEAVFSIGRGSSHIALDVDEKITLEQALYALSISSANDAANGIAEHIAGDLAGFAELMNQKAKDLGAVNTHFANAHGLHESNHYTTAYDMAKILREAIKNPQFLTIFSEKRFEIPPTNIQPETRYLNSTNSFINGEIQGMGVIASKSGWTPEARHTLATAAQKGERKLIVVVLNSPTTETKYADTVKLLEYGFNAFKTISFDASHLVEGHEELELEEMEGLEFNPVKIERLAHQSLTISDIATSLKLLLSNSNQTVVEITFNLKEMNNLMHHELGQANLTITAENPNDKFLYSAIAVPIVFLLLLVLLIRRSRKRRQTRYIYGNNNYRRFKY
;
A
#
# COMPACT_ATOMS: atom_id res chain seq x y z
N MET A 1 -11.37 24.22 58.03
CA MET A 1 -10.35 23.32 57.40
C MET A 1 -8.98 23.88 57.69
N PRO A 2 -8.07 23.12 58.28
CA PRO A 2 -6.71 23.56 58.59
C PRO A 2 -5.97 23.94 57.31
N ALA A 3 -5.14 24.98 57.36
CA ALA A 3 -4.41 25.52 56.19
C ALA A 3 -3.63 24.48 55.41
N LYS A 4 -3.07 23.46 56.09
CA LYS A 4 -2.35 22.30 55.47
C LYS A 4 -3.24 21.49 54.53
N ILE A 5 -4.51 21.29 54.84
CA ILE A 5 -5.44 20.51 53.98
C ILE A 5 -5.81 21.31 52.73
N LYS A 6 -5.97 22.64 52.84
CA LYS A 6 -6.19 23.52 51.68
C LYS A 6 -5.03 23.50 50.71
N HIS A 7 -3.78 23.52 51.18
CA HIS A 7 -2.59 23.46 50.31
C HIS A 7 -2.46 22.10 49.60
N GLN A 8 -2.73 21.00 50.31
CA GLN A 8 -2.72 19.67 49.69
C GLN A 8 -3.82 19.52 48.64
N LEU A 9 -5.02 20.05 48.87
CA LEU A 9 -6.09 20.01 47.86
C LEU A 9 -5.77 20.85 46.63
N ILE A 10 -5.14 22.01 46.79
CA ILE A 10 -4.71 22.87 45.67
C ILE A 10 -3.62 22.15 44.84
N ILE A 11 -2.65 21.50 45.46
CA ILE A 11 -1.61 20.74 44.77
C ILE A 11 -2.21 19.57 43.99
N ILE A 12 -3.14 18.82 44.58
CA ILE A 12 -3.85 17.73 43.90
C ILE A 12 -4.65 18.23 42.70
N VAL A 13 -5.38 19.36 42.84
CA VAL A 13 -6.13 19.96 41.74
C VAL A 13 -5.19 20.42 40.62
N ILE A 14 -4.05 21.03 40.93
CA ILE A 14 -3.05 21.44 39.94
C ILE A 14 -2.46 20.23 39.22
N ILE A 15 -2.17 19.14 39.92
CA ILE A 15 -1.66 17.89 39.33
C ILE A 15 -2.71 17.25 38.40
N VAL A 16 -3.97 17.19 38.85
CA VAL A 16 -5.08 16.63 38.04
C VAL A 16 -5.37 17.50 36.82
N VAL A 17 -5.35 18.82 36.96
CA VAL A 17 -5.51 19.74 35.81
C VAL A 17 -4.35 19.62 34.84
N ASN A 18 -3.10 19.53 35.31
CA ASN A 18 -1.96 19.28 34.46
C ASN A 18 -2.06 17.91 33.75
N LEU A 19 -2.44 16.84 34.47
CA LEU A 19 -2.66 15.52 33.87
C LEU A 19 -3.80 15.51 32.86
N MET A 20 -4.86 16.28 33.06
CA MET A 20 -5.94 16.45 32.07
C MET A 20 -5.48 17.27 30.86
N VAL A 21 -4.74 18.34 31.06
CA VAL A 21 -4.19 19.17 29.97
C VAL A 21 -3.17 18.36 29.15
N TYR A 22 -2.32 17.54 29.79
CA TYR A 22 -1.42 16.65 29.07
C TYR A 22 -2.16 15.57 28.26
N LYS A 23 -3.30 15.06 28.75
CA LYS A 23 -4.11 14.09 27.97
C LYS A 23 -4.82 14.72 26.78
N THR A 24 -5.22 15.98 26.85
CA THR A 24 -5.92 16.66 25.74
C THR A 24 -4.96 17.25 24.72
N ALA A 25 -3.70 17.52 25.06
CA ALA A 25 -2.71 18.09 24.15
C ALA A 25 -2.05 17.08 23.20
N PHE A 26 -2.20 15.76 23.42
CA PHE A 26 -1.58 14.70 22.61
C PHE A 26 -2.59 13.83 21.86
N ALA A 27 -3.91 14.06 22.00
CA ALA A 27 -4.93 13.17 21.42
C ALA A 27 -5.28 13.47 19.95
N ASP A 28 -5.01 14.66 19.42
CA ASP A 28 -5.64 15.12 18.16
C ASP A 28 -4.70 15.28 16.95
N ILE A 29 -3.37 15.06 17.07
CA ILE A 29 -2.45 15.43 15.99
C ILE A 29 -2.31 14.32 14.92
N TYR A 30 -2.76 13.09 15.19
CA TYR A 30 -2.53 11.94 14.30
C TYR A 30 -3.75 11.05 14.09
N ASP A 31 -4.96 11.58 14.19
CA ASP A 31 -6.16 10.83 13.80
C ASP A 31 -6.17 10.55 12.30
N ALA A 32 -6.68 9.39 11.94
CA ALA A 32 -6.80 8.99 10.55
C ALA A 32 -7.67 10.01 9.78
N PRO A 33 -7.21 10.55 8.63
CA PRO A 33 -7.92 11.64 7.97
C PRO A 33 -9.23 11.18 7.35
N GLU A 34 -10.25 12.03 7.42
CA GLU A 34 -11.46 11.86 6.63
C GLU A 34 -11.21 12.28 5.19
N LEU A 35 -11.62 11.43 4.26
CA LEU A 35 -11.43 11.60 2.81
C LEU A 35 -12.76 11.73 2.08
N SER A 36 -12.75 12.58 1.04
CA SER A 36 -13.88 12.76 0.13
C SER A 36 -13.91 11.71 -1.00
N SER A 37 -12.76 11.12 -1.34
CA SER A 37 -12.66 10.03 -2.31
C SER A 37 -13.39 8.79 -1.81
N GLU A 38 -14.04 8.03 -2.70
CA GLU A 38 -14.80 6.84 -2.33
C GLU A 38 -13.89 5.69 -1.89
N ALA A 39 -12.76 5.51 -2.57
CA ALA A 39 -11.77 4.52 -2.16
C ALA A 39 -10.37 5.13 -2.08
N ALA A 40 -9.59 4.67 -1.11
CA ALA A 40 -8.22 5.12 -0.92
C ALA A 40 -7.37 4.06 -0.21
N VAL A 41 -6.07 4.10 -0.49
CA VAL A 41 -5.05 3.36 0.25
C VAL A 41 -3.81 4.22 0.43
N LEU A 42 -3.22 4.15 1.62
CA LEU A 42 -1.86 4.59 1.91
C LEU A 42 -1.03 3.34 2.24
N MET A 43 0.07 3.15 1.53
CA MET A 43 0.93 1.98 1.64
C MET A 43 2.38 2.39 1.85
N ASP A 44 3.09 1.72 2.74
CA ASP A 44 4.55 1.76 2.80
C ASP A 44 5.13 1.05 1.57
N ALA A 45 5.91 1.77 0.77
CA ALA A 45 6.43 1.22 -0.48
C ALA A 45 7.48 0.13 -0.27
N GLN A 46 8.22 0.17 0.83
CA GLN A 46 9.28 -0.79 1.12
C GLN A 46 8.70 -2.15 1.51
N THR A 47 7.76 -2.16 2.44
CA THR A 47 7.19 -3.39 3.01
C THR A 47 5.90 -3.85 2.34
N GLY A 48 5.15 -2.93 1.70
CA GLY A 48 3.80 -3.16 1.21
C GLY A 48 2.74 -3.07 2.31
N GLN A 49 3.13 -2.66 3.52
CA GLN A 49 2.22 -2.49 4.65
C GLN A 49 1.19 -1.40 4.34
N VAL A 50 -0.09 -1.70 4.54
CA VAL A 50 -1.17 -0.70 4.45
C VAL A 50 -1.21 0.11 5.74
N LEU A 51 -1.12 1.43 5.62
CA LEU A 51 -1.14 2.38 6.75
C LEU A 51 -2.50 3.07 6.90
N TYR A 52 -3.27 3.14 5.80
CA TYR A 52 -4.63 3.65 5.77
C TYR A 52 -5.40 2.95 4.66
N ALA A 53 -6.67 2.68 4.89
CA ALA A 53 -7.57 2.12 3.89
C ALA A 53 -8.99 2.68 4.03
N LYS A 54 -9.61 2.95 2.88
CA LYS A 54 -11.02 3.24 2.72
C LYS A 54 -11.49 2.49 1.48
N ASN A 55 -12.41 1.54 1.62
CA ASN A 55 -12.96 0.75 0.50
C ASN A 55 -11.88 0.20 -0.45
N MET A 56 -10.70 -0.18 0.10
CA MET A 56 -9.50 -0.42 -0.70
C MET A 56 -9.60 -1.61 -1.65
N PHE A 57 -10.57 -2.52 -1.43
CA PHE A 57 -10.81 -3.70 -2.26
C PHE A 57 -12.04 -3.56 -3.17
N GLU A 58 -12.78 -2.45 -3.07
CA GLU A 58 -13.90 -2.19 -3.98
C GLU A 58 -13.39 -1.84 -5.38
N GLN A 59 -14.08 -2.35 -6.39
CA GLN A 59 -13.72 -2.16 -7.80
C GLN A 59 -14.23 -0.82 -8.29
N TYR A 60 -13.33 -0.05 -8.93
CA TYR A 60 -13.60 1.21 -9.59
C TYR A 60 -12.90 1.26 -10.94
N TYR A 61 -13.34 2.17 -11.80
CA TYR A 61 -12.67 2.44 -13.07
C TYR A 61 -11.40 3.26 -12.82
N PRO A 62 -10.23 2.81 -13.34
CA PRO A 62 -8.95 3.48 -13.06
C PRO A 62 -8.77 4.79 -13.85
N ALA A 63 -9.42 4.96 -14.99
CA ALA A 63 -9.05 5.98 -15.98
C ALA A 63 -7.55 5.92 -16.29
N SER A 64 -6.90 7.05 -16.54
CA SER A 64 -5.50 7.11 -17.00
C SER A 64 -4.44 6.71 -15.96
N ILE A 65 -4.78 6.33 -14.72
CA ILE A 65 -3.78 5.68 -13.86
C ILE A 65 -3.41 4.28 -14.38
N THR A 66 -4.21 3.68 -15.27
CA THR A 66 -3.87 2.50 -16.10
C THR A 66 -2.49 2.62 -16.73
N LYS A 67 -2.10 3.82 -17.15
CA LYS A 67 -0.83 4.09 -17.84
C LYS A 67 0.42 3.81 -16.98
N ILE A 68 0.25 3.62 -15.67
CA ILE A 68 1.31 3.12 -14.79
C ILE A 68 1.70 1.69 -15.21
N MET A 69 0.71 0.82 -15.45
CA MET A 69 0.96 -0.55 -15.94
C MET A 69 1.56 -0.51 -17.34
N THR A 70 1.05 0.32 -18.23
CA THR A 70 1.56 0.48 -19.60
C THR A 70 3.02 0.93 -19.61
N GLY A 71 3.35 1.97 -18.83
CA GLY A 71 4.73 2.46 -18.73
C GLY A 71 5.68 1.44 -18.10
N MET A 72 5.23 0.73 -17.08
CA MET A 72 6.02 -0.33 -16.44
C MET A 72 6.35 -1.45 -17.44
N LEU A 73 5.37 -1.98 -18.17
CA LEU A 73 5.58 -3.04 -19.16
C LEU A 73 6.45 -2.56 -20.33
N ALA A 74 6.28 -1.34 -20.79
CA ALA A 74 7.11 -0.74 -21.82
C ALA A 74 8.60 -0.69 -21.41
N LEU A 75 8.87 -0.34 -20.15
CA LEU A 75 10.24 -0.30 -19.62
C LEU A 75 10.82 -1.67 -19.30
N GLU A 76 9.98 -2.68 -19.04
CA GLU A 76 10.44 -4.06 -18.82
C GLU A 76 10.76 -4.79 -20.12
N LYS A 77 10.07 -4.47 -21.21
CA LYS A 77 10.07 -5.29 -22.43
C LYS A 77 10.67 -4.60 -23.66
N GLY A 78 10.69 -3.27 -23.69
CA GLY A 78 11.19 -2.48 -24.81
C GLY A 78 12.53 -1.82 -24.53
N ASN A 79 13.15 -1.29 -25.60
CA ASN A 79 14.32 -0.44 -25.52
C ASN A 79 13.90 1.01 -25.79
N LEU A 80 14.34 1.96 -24.99
CA LEU A 80 13.97 3.39 -25.11
C LEU A 80 14.24 3.99 -26.50
N GLN A 81 15.22 3.46 -27.21
CA GLN A 81 15.63 3.91 -28.53
C GLN A 81 14.89 3.23 -29.68
N ASP A 82 14.03 2.25 -29.39
CA ASP A 82 13.21 1.59 -30.40
C ASP A 82 12.30 2.61 -31.09
N LYS A 83 12.10 2.42 -32.40
CA LYS A 83 11.20 3.26 -33.19
C LYS A 83 9.81 2.65 -33.22
N ILE A 84 8.86 3.34 -32.62
CA ILE A 84 7.44 3.03 -32.74
C ILE A 84 6.92 3.65 -34.04
N VAL A 85 6.24 2.87 -34.85
CA VAL A 85 5.54 3.32 -36.05
C VAL A 85 4.05 3.31 -35.73
N MET A 86 3.40 4.48 -35.79
CA MET A 86 1.99 4.59 -35.44
C MET A 86 1.10 3.96 -36.51
N SER A 87 0.29 3.00 -36.11
CA SER A 87 -0.72 2.39 -36.99
C SER A 87 -2.00 3.24 -37.06
N ASN A 88 -2.86 2.89 -38.01
CA ASN A 88 -4.20 3.47 -38.08
C ASN A 88 -5.02 3.18 -36.80
N GLU A 89 -4.90 1.96 -36.26
CA GLU A 89 -5.59 1.56 -35.05
C GLU A 89 -5.08 2.33 -33.84
N ALA A 90 -3.77 2.47 -33.67
CA ALA A 90 -3.18 3.22 -32.57
C ALA A 90 -3.65 4.67 -32.52
N VAL A 91 -3.79 5.29 -33.69
CA VAL A 91 -4.18 6.71 -33.80
C VAL A 91 -5.69 6.92 -33.66
N PHE A 92 -6.51 6.08 -34.31
CA PHE A 92 -7.96 6.37 -34.48
C PHE A 92 -8.88 5.52 -33.58
N SER A 93 -8.40 4.49 -32.87
CA SER A 93 -9.23 3.72 -31.93
C SER A 93 -9.52 4.46 -30.62
N ILE A 94 -8.80 5.56 -30.34
CA ILE A 94 -9.05 6.39 -29.18
C ILE A 94 -10.30 7.26 -29.35
N GLY A 95 -11.05 7.48 -28.26
CA GLY A 95 -12.25 8.32 -28.30
C GLY A 95 -11.93 9.78 -28.63
N ARG A 96 -12.78 10.39 -29.48
CA ARG A 96 -12.66 11.83 -29.81
C ARG A 96 -12.72 12.68 -28.55
N GLY A 97 -11.81 13.64 -28.43
CA GLY A 97 -11.70 14.50 -27.22
C GLY A 97 -10.98 13.87 -26.04
N SER A 98 -10.50 12.65 -26.16
CA SER A 98 -9.61 12.05 -25.16
C SER A 98 -8.18 12.62 -25.27
N SER A 99 -7.37 12.44 -24.22
CA SER A 99 -5.98 12.95 -24.19
C SER A 99 -5.13 12.29 -25.26
N HIS A 100 -4.44 13.07 -26.10
CA HIS A 100 -3.50 12.62 -27.12
C HIS A 100 -2.47 13.71 -27.43
N ILE A 101 -1.41 13.39 -28.16
CA ILE A 101 -0.40 14.36 -28.65
C ILE A 101 -0.48 14.54 -30.17
N ALA A 102 -1.60 14.13 -30.78
CA ALA A 102 -1.86 14.21 -32.21
C ALA A 102 -0.76 13.53 -33.04
N LEU A 103 -0.52 12.25 -32.75
CA LEU A 103 0.31 11.40 -33.61
C LEU A 103 -0.48 11.03 -34.88
N ASP A 104 0.21 11.00 -35.99
CA ASP A 104 -0.35 10.62 -37.28
C ASP A 104 0.01 9.17 -37.65
N VAL A 105 -0.78 8.58 -38.57
CA VAL A 105 -0.48 7.26 -39.13
C VAL A 105 0.89 7.27 -39.82
N ASP A 106 1.68 6.23 -39.68
CA ASP A 106 3.07 6.10 -40.18
C ASP A 106 4.08 7.09 -39.53
N GLU A 107 3.65 7.89 -38.54
CA GLU A 107 4.57 8.70 -37.77
C GLU A 107 5.48 7.82 -36.90
N LYS A 108 6.74 8.22 -36.81
CA LYS A 108 7.78 7.49 -36.08
C LYS A 108 8.31 8.31 -34.91
N ILE A 109 8.11 7.79 -33.71
CA ILE A 109 8.70 8.33 -32.47
C ILE A 109 9.49 7.25 -31.76
N THR A 110 10.37 7.60 -30.80
CA THR A 110 11.03 6.61 -29.97
C THR A 110 10.10 6.11 -28.85
N LEU A 111 10.39 4.92 -28.31
CA LEU A 111 9.70 4.44 -27.12
C LEU A 111 9.85 5.42 -25.93
N GLU A 112 11.01 6.05 -25.80
CA GLU A 112 11.25 7.11 -24.81
C GLU A 112 10.28 8.28 -24.99
N GLN A 113 10.14 8.79 -26.22
CA GLN A 113 9.22 9.88 -26.57
C GLN A 113 7.76 9.50 -26.28
N ALA A 114 7.38 8.27 -26.60
CA ALA A 114 6.05 7.75 -26.32
C ALA A 114 5.78 7.63 -24.81
N LEU A 115 6.77 7.22 -24.01
CA LEU A 115 6.66 7.15 -22.56
C LEU A 115 6.55 8.52 -21.90
N TYR A 116 7.27 9.54 -22.38
CA TYR A 116 7.07 10.92 -21.91
C TYR A 116 5.71 11.47 -22.31
N ALA A 117 5.21 11.16 -23.51
CA ALA A 117 3.86 11.52 -23.92
C ALA A 117 2.79 10.85 -23.04
N LEU A 118 3.00 9.58 -22.73
CA LEU A 118 2.15 8.78 -21.83
C LEU A 118 2.05 9.39 -20.43
N SER A 119 3.18 9.78 -19.84
CA SER A 119 3.22 10.27 -18.45
C SER A 119 2.78 11.74 -18.36
N ILE A 120 3.33 12.63 -19.18
CA ILE A 120 3.16 14.09 -19.11
C ILE A 120 1.80 14.52 -19.65
N SER A 121 1.48 14.13 -20.89
CA SER A 121 0.25 14.52 -21.60
C SER A 121 -0.88 13.50 -21.45
N SER A 122 -0.61 12.40 -20.76
CA SER A 122 -1.58 11.29 -20.66
C SER A 122 -2.05 10.76 -22.03
N ALA A 123 -1.18 10.79 -23.03
CA ALA A 123 -1.47 10.52 -24.44
C ALA A 123 -1.97 9.08 -24.66
N ASN A 124 -3.19 8.94 -25.18
CA ASN A 124 -3.81 7.64 -25.46
C ASN A 124 -3.28 7.03 -26.77
N ASP A 125 -3.01 7.86 -27.79
CA ASP A 125 -2.34 7.47 -29.02
C ASP A 125 -0.96 6.88 -28.75
N ALA A 126 -0.16 7.53 -27.92
CA ALA A 126 1.13 7.02 -27.50
C ALA A 126 1.00 5.71 -26.71
N ALA A 127 -0.04 5.56 -25.86
CA ALA A 127 -0.29 4.31 -25.13
C ALA A 127 -0.58 3.14 -26.08
N ASN A 128 -1.38 3.37 -27.13
CA ASN A 128 -1.66 2.38 -28.15
C ASN A 128 -0.43 2.04 -28.96
N GLY A 129 0.36 3.05 -29.38
CA GLY A 129 1.62 2.80 -30.09
C GLY A 129 2.61 1.96 -29.27
N ILE A 130 2.71 2.23 -27.95
CA ILE A 130 3.48 1.40 -27.03
C ILE A 130 2.93 -0.04 -27.01
N ALA A 131 1.60 -0.20 -26.92
CA ALA A 131 0.96 -1.50 -26.83
C ALA A 131 1.25 -2.35 -28.08
N GLU A 132 1.07 -1.80 -29.26
CA GLU A 132 1.38 -2.48 -30.53
C GLU A 132 2.86 -2.80 -30.67
N HIS A 133 3.75 -1.88 -30.25
CA HIS A 133 5.19 -2.11 -30.32
C HIS A 133 5.63 -3.27 -29.42
N ILE A 134 5.08 -3.38 -28.22
CA ILE A 134 5.49 -4.36 -27.22
C ILE A 134 4.86 -5.75 -27.47
N ALA A 135 3.59 -5.79 -27.90
CA ALA A 135 2.82 -7.03 -28.00
C ALA A 135 2.39 -7.41 -29.43
N GLY A 136 2.60 -6.51 -30.38
CA GLY A 136 2.16 -6.69 -31.76
C GLY A 136 0.76 -6.16 -32.07
N ASP A 137 -0.14 -6.16 -31.07
CA ASP A 137 -1.48 -5.57 -31.16
C ASP A 137 -2.00 -5.13 -29.78
N LEU A 138 -3.14 -4.41 -29.78
CA LEU A 138 -3.73 -3.84 -28.56
C LEU A 138 -4.29 -4.94 -27.63
N ALA A 139 -4.85 -6.02 -28.19
CA ALA A 139 -5.44 -7.10 -27.42
C ALA A 139 -4.35 -7.92 -26.69
N GLY A 140 -3.28 -8.29 -27.40
CA GLY A 140 -2.12 -8.97 -26.81
C GLY A 140 -1.47 -8.15 -25.69
N PHE A 141 -1.44 -6.81 -25.84
CA PHE A 141 -0.94 -5.97 -24.76
C PHE A 141 -1.86 -5.97 -23.54
N ALA A 142 -3.18 -5.94 -23.72
CA ALA A 142 -4.13 -6.07 -22.62
C ALA A 142 -3.97 -7.41 -21.89
N GLU A 143 -3.72 -8.50 -22.62
CA GLU A 143 -3.40 -9.80 -22.01
C GLU A 143 -2.11 -9.75 -21.18
N LEU A 144 -1.05 -9.10 -21.68
CA LEU A 144 0.19 -8.90 -20.92
C LEU A 144 -0.04 -8.09 -19.67
N MET A 145 -0.86 -7.03 -19.72
CA MET A 145 -1.23 -6.23 -18.56
C MET A 145 -1.94 -7.07 -17.51
N ASN A 146 -2.89 -7.91 -17.90
CA ASN A 146 -3.64 -8.78 -17.02
C ASN A 146 -2.78 -9.87 -16.40
N GLN A 147 -1.88 -10.46 -17.20
CA GLN A 147 -0.90 -11.42 -16.66
C GLN A 147 0.02 -10.76 -15.64
N LYS A 148 0.55 -9.57 -15.93
CA LYS A 148 1.40 -8.83 -14.99
C LYS A 148 0.65 -8.46 -13.71
N ALA A 149 -0.62 -8.03 -13.81
CA ALA A 149 -1.46 -7.75 -12.64
C ALA A 149 -1.59 -9.00 -11.75
N LYS A 150 -1.86 -10.16 -12.35
CA LYS A 150 -1.93 -11.43 -11.65
C LYS A 150 -0.61 -11.80 -10.97
N ASP A 151 0.52 -11.64 -11.66
CA ASP A 151 1.86 -11.93 -11.12
C ASP A 151 2.21 -11.06 -9.91
N LEU A 152 1.70 -9.81 -9.88
CA LEU A 152 1.82 -8.88 -8.77
C LEU A 152 0.80 -9.12 -7.64
N GLY A 153 -0.09 -10.11 -7.81
CA GLY A 153 -1.17 -10.38 -6.88
C GLY A 153 -2.27 -9.30 -6.89
N ALA A 154 -2.38 -8.51 -7.95
CA ALA A 154 -3.45 -7.53 -8.19
C ALA A 154 -4.66 -8.26 -8.82
N VAL A 155 -5.29 -9.13 -8.03
CA VAL A 155 -6.28 -10.12 -8.52
C VAL A 155 -7.68 -9.54 -8.73
N ASN A 156 -7.93 -8.33 -8.23
CA ASN A 156 -9.21 -7.62 -8.42
C ASN A 156 -9.08 -6.52 -9.50
N THR A 157 -8.17 -6.71 -10.45
CA THR A 157 -7.88 -5.77 -11.53
C THR A 157 -8.00 -6.46 -12.87
N HIS A 158 -8.64 -5.78 -13.83
CA HIS A 158 -8.69 -6.21 -15.23
C HIS A 158 -8.50 -5.00 -16.14
N PHE A 159 -7.56 -5.11 -17.06
CA PHE A 159 -7.25 -4.12 -18.07
C PHE A 159 -7.80 -4.56 -19.43
N ALA A 160 -8.66 -3.74 -20.04
CA ALA A 160 -9.18 -3.97 -21.38
C ALA A 160 -8.38 -3.21 -22.45
N ASN A 161 -7.64 -2.16 -22.05
CA ASN A 161 -6.83 -1.34 -22.95
C ASN A 161 -5.63 -0.72 -22.23
N ALA A 162 -4.70 -0.15 -23.01
CA ALA A 162 -3.45 0.41 -22.50
C ALA A 162 -3.57 1.82 -21.91
N HIS A 163 -4.70 2.51 -22.09
CA HIS A 163 -4.83 3.95 -21.80
C HIS A 163 -5.79 4.29 -20.68
N GLY A 164 -6.76 3.42 -20.38
CA GLY A 164 -7.75 3.63 -19.32
C GLY A 164 -9.01 4.38 -19.74
N LEU A 165 -9.30 4.49 -21.04
CA LEU A 165 -10.64 4.88 -21.48
C LEU A 165 -11.64 3.81 -21.02
N HIS A 166 -12.85 4.27 -20.75
CA HIS A 166 -13.87 3.44 -20.14
C HIS A 166 -14.27 2.24 -21.00
N GLU A 167 -14.21 1.07 -20.38
CA GLU A 167 -14.86 -0.16 -20.80
C GLU A 167 -15.40 -0.85 -19.54
N SER A 168 -16.55 -1.51 -19.66
CA SER A 168 -17.23 -2.08 -18.47
C SER A 168 -16.42 -3.13 -17.75
N ASN A 169 -15.49 -3.80 -18.43
CA ASN A 169 -14.56 -4.78 -17.88
C ASN A 169 -13.17 -4.20 -17.55
N HIS A 170 -12.99 -2.86 -17.62
CA HIS A 170 -11.72 -2.20 -17.28
C HIS A 170 -11.79 -1.62 -15.87
N TYR A 171 -11.40 -2.37 -14.87
CA TYR A 171 -11.54 -2.02 -13.45
C TYR A 171 -10.29 -2.35 -12.63
N THR A 172 -10.21 -1.75 -11.47
CA THR A 172 -9.16 -1.98 -10.48
C THR A 172 -9.67 -1.68 -9.07
N THR A 173 -8.81 -1.91 -8.08
CA THR A 173 -9.01 -1.47 -6.69
C THR A 173 -7.88 -0.53 -6.26
N ALA A 174 -8.10 0.28 -5.23
CA ALA A 174 -7.05 1.15 -4.70
C ALA A 174 -5.83 0.34 -4.24
N TYR A 175 -6.06 -0.82 -3.62
CA TYR A 175 -5.00 -1.72 -3.17
C TYR A 175 -4.20 -2.32 -4.32
N ASP A 176 -4.87 -2.79 -5.37
CA ASP A 176 -4.20 -3.39 -6.52
C ASP A 176 -3.36 -2.36 -7.28
N MET A 177 -3.89 -1.15 -7.48
CA MET A 177 -3.12 -0.07 -8.10
C MET A 177 -1.92 0.35 -7.26
N ALA A 178 -2.02 0.29 -5.93
CA ALA A 178 -0.87 0.55 -5.06
C ALA A 178 0.22 -0.52 -5.22
N LYS A 179 -0.14 -1.80 -5.36
CA LYS A 179 0.82 -2.87 -5.67
C LYS A 179 1.50 -2.65 -7.03
N ILE A 180 0.73 -2.28 -8.04
CA ILE A 180 1.25 -2.01 -9.39
C ILE A 180 2.22 -0.82 -9.36
N LEU A 181 1.86 0.29 -8.70
CA LEU A 181 2.74 1.44 -8.56
C LEU A 181 3.98 1.10 -7.72
N ARG A 182 3.83 0.29 -6.67
CA ARG A 182 4.94 -0.20 -5.84
C ARG A 182 5.98 -0.95 -6.66
N GLU A 183 5.55 -1.77 -7.61
CA GLU A 183 6.47 -2.47 -8.53
C GLU A 183 7.10 -1.49 -9.50
N ALA A 184 6.30 -0.62 -10.13
CA ALA A 184 6.76 0.32 -11.13
C ALA A 184 7.86 1.26 -10.62
N ILE A 185 7.76 1.75 -9.38
CA ILE A 185 8.76 2.68 -8.79
C ILE A 185 10.09 2.01 -8.40
N LYS A 186 10.21 0.70 -8.52
CA LYS A 186 11.51 0.01 -8.39
C LYS A 186 12.43 0.30 -9.57
N ASN A 187 11.83 0.63 -10.73
CA ASN A 187 12.60 0.98 -11.92
C ASN A 187 12.98 2.48 -11.90
N PRO A 188 14.28 2.84 -11.88
CA PRO A 188 14.72 4.24 -11.87
C PRO A 188 14.27 5.04 -13.11
N GLN A 189 14.17 4.39 -14.28
CA GLN A 189 13.68 5.06 -15.50
C GLN A 189 12.19 5.41 -15.39
N PHE A 190 11.40 4.56 -14.71
CA PHE A 190 10.00 4.88 -14.41
C PHE A 190 9.92 6.14 -13.55
N LEU A 191 10.72 6.22 -12.50
CA LEU A 191 10.75 7.41 -11.64
C LEU A 191 11.11 8.67 -12.43
N THR A 192 12.14 8.61 -13.27
CA THR A 192 12.56 9.73 -14.12
C THR A 192 11.41 10.20 -15.03
N ILE A 193 10.74 9.29 -15.72
CA ILE A 193 9.70 9.60 -16.70
C ILE A 193 8.41 10.10 -16.02
N PHE A 194 8.00 9.46 -14.91
CA PHE A 194 6.73 9.78 -14.24
C PHE A 194 6.86 10.92 -13.21
N SER A 195 8.06 11.50 -13.05
CA SER A 195 8.28 12.76 -12.33
C SER A 195 8.58 13.93 -13.24
N GLU A 196 8.69 13.71 -14.57
CA GLU A 196 9.11 14.78 -15.48
C GLU A 196 7.96 15.77 -15.74
N LYS A 197 8.32 17.06 -15.65
CA LYS A 197 7.37 18.17 -15.81
C LYS A 197 7.15 18.57 -17.26
N ARG A 198 8.20 18.51 -18.06
CA ARG A 198 8.22 18.97 -19.46
C ARG A 198 9.09 18.06 -20.31
N PHE A 199 8.69 17.90 -21.56
CA PHE A 199 9.49 17.17 -22.52
C PHE A 199 9.25 17.73 -23.93
N GLU A 200 10.24 17.68 -24.80
CA GLU A 200 10.15 18.13 -26.17
C GLU A 200 10.33 16.95 -27.11
N ILE A 201 9.35 16.72 -27.98
CA ILE A 201 9.48 15.78 -29.09
C ILE A 201 9.89 16.57 -30.31
N PRO A 202 11.12 16.40 -30.82
CA PRO A 202 11.59 17.09 -32.01
C PRO A 202 10.76 16.73 -33.24
N PRO A 203 10.92 17.46 -34.37
CA PRO A 203 10.29 17.10 -35.64
C PRO A 203 10.45 15.64 -35.98
N THR A 204 9.37 15.01 -36.48
CA THR A 204 9.34 13.61 -36.88
C THR A 204 9.39 13.47 -38.41
N ASN A 205 9.18 12.27 -38.90
CA ASN A 205 9.06 12.03 -40.36
C ASN A 205 7.79 12.62 -40.97
N ILE A 206 6.79 13.00 -40.15
CA ILE A 206 5.48 13.56 -40.60
C ILE A 206 5.25 14.95 -40.04
N GLN A 207 5.44 15.11 -38.70
CA GLN A 207 5.23 16.40 -38.06
C GLN A 207 6.51 17.28 -38.12
N PRO A 208 6.47 18.41 -38.85
CA PRO A 208 7.66 19.27 -38.98
C PRO A 208 7.92 20.17 -37.75
N GLU A 209 6.97 20.26 -36.81
CA GLU A 209 7.09 21.12 -35.64
C GLU A 209 7.44 20.31 -34.39
N THR A 210 8.19 20.93 -33.48
CA THR A 210 8.46 20.36 -32.16
C THR A 210 7.20 20.35 -31.32
N ARG A 211 6.87 19.21 -30.69
CA ARG A 211 5.80 19.12 -29.70
C ARG A 211 6.36 19.42 -28.31
N TYR A 212 5.77 20.40 -27.62
CA TYR A 212 6.10 20.78 -26.26
C TYR A 212 5.10 20.16 -25.27
N LEU A 213 5.52 19.15 -24.53
CA LEU A 213 4.69 18.50 -23.55
C LEU A 213 4.83 19.18 -22.19
N ASN A 214 3.72 19.46 -21.52
CA ASN A 214 3.70 20.06 -20.19
C ASN A 214 2.72 19.31 -19.30
N SER A 215 3.17 18.95 -18.10
CA SER A 215 2.35 18.21 -17.15
C SER A 215 1.25 19.07 -16.54
N THR A 216 0.03 18.53 -16.51
CA THR A 216 -1.11 19.10 -15.80
C THR A 216 -1.30 18.50 -14.41
N ASN A 217 -0.45 17.58 -13.99
CA ASN A 217 -0.49 16.99 -12.65
C ASN A 217 0.08 17.99 -11.64
N SER A 218 -0.73 18.43 -10.68
CA SER A 218 -0.38 19.52 -9.76
C SER A 218 0.81 19.21 -8.84
N PHE A 219 1.11 17.93 -8.60
CA PHE A 219 2.35 17.54 -7.90
C PHE A 219 3.58 17.67 -8.80
N ILE A 220 3.45 17.30 -10.06
CA ILE A 220 4.56 17.25 -11.02
C ILE A 220 4.86 18.64 -11.60
N ASN A 221 3.82 19.43 -11.89
CA ASN A 221 4.01 20.79 -12.43
C ASN A 221 4.50 21.80 -11.38
N GLY A 222 4.43 21.44 -10.08
CA GLY A 222 4.91 22.22 -8.96
C GLY A 222 3.89 23.17 -8.34
N GLU A 223 2.60 23.02 -8.65
CA GLU A 223 1.52 23.76 -7.98
C GLU A 223 1.39 23.30 -6.52
N ILE A 224 1.54 21.99 -6.25
CA ILE A 224 1.56 21.42 -4.90
C ILE A 224 2.98 20.95 -4.58
N GLN A 225 3.60 21.54 -3.57
CA GLN A 225 4.98 21.29 -3.17
C GLN A 225 5.09 20.71 -1.76
N GLY A 226 6.30 20.28 -1.38
CA GLY A 226 6.62 19.86 -0.01
C GLY A 226 6.21 18.42 0.33
N MET A 227 5.56 17.71 -0.60
CA MET A 227 5.13 16.32 -0.36
C MET A 227 6.18 15.27 -0.69
N GLY A 228 7.29 15.67 -1.35
CA GLY A 228 8.36 14.73 -1.74
C GLY A 228 7.91 13.75 -2.83
N VAL A 229 7.01 14.16 -3.72
CA VAL A 229 6.49 13.30 -4.79
C VAL A 229 7.60 12.91 -5.76
N ILE A 230 7.75 11.60 -6.00
CA ILE A 230 8.77 11.01 -6.88
C ILE A 230 8.16 10.38 -8.15
N ALA A 231 6.85 10.12 -8.16
CA ALA A 231 6.09 9.72 -9.34
C ALA A 231 4.61 9.97 -9.08
N SER A 232 3.87 10.41 -10.09
CA SER A 232 2.43 10.60 -9.95
C SER A 232 1.72 10.49 -11.30
N LYS A 233 0.55 9.85 -11.32
CA LYS A 233 -0.33 9.77 -12.48
C LYS A 233 -1.76 10.06 -12.08
N SER A 234 -2.40 11.00 -12.76
CA SER A 234 -3.82 11.31 -12.61
C SER A 234 -4.65 10.70 -13.73
N GLY A 235 -5.93 10.48 -13.44
CA GLY A 235 -6.92 10.04 -14.43
C GLY A 235 -8.27 10.71 -14.21
N TRP A 236 -9.05 10.71 -15.28
CA TRP A 236 -10.43 11.15 -15.28
C TRP A 236 -11.20 10.55 -16.46
N THR A 237 -12.37 10.04 -16.22
CA THR A 237 -13.47 9.83 -17.17
C THR A 237 -14.77 10.12 -16.43
N PRO A 238 -15.90 10.32 -17.14
CA PRO A 238 -17.20 10.50 -16.47
C PRO A 238 -17.52 9.36 -15.47
N GLU A 239 -17.18 8.11 -15.83
CA GLU A 239 -17.48 6.91 -15.05
C GLU A 239 -16.51 6.72 -13.89
N ALA A 240 -15.22 6.98 -14.09
CA ALA A 240 -14.19 6.86 -13.06
C ALA A 240 -14.19 8.04 -12.09
N ARG A 241 -14.76 9.18 -12.51
CA ARG A 241 -14.52 10.48 -11.87
C ARG A 241 -13.02 10.76 -11.78
N HIS A 242 -12.52 11.36 -10.70
CA HIS A 242 -11.12 11.68 -10.59
C HIS A 242 -10.36 10.57 -9.86
N THR A 243 -9.23 10.16 -10.42
CA THR A 243 -8.31 9.17 -9.85
C THR A 243 -6.90 9.74 -9.76
N LEU A 244 -6.13 9.29 -8.77
CA LEU A 244 -4.74 9.70 -8.60
C LEU A 244 -3.95 8.57 -7.92
N ALA A 245 -2.80 8.24 -8.49
CA ALA A 245 -1.83 7.33 -7.89
C ALA A 245 -0.49 8.07 -7.78
N THR A 246 0.07 8.12 -6.57
CA THR A 246 1.22 8.96 -6.23
C THR A 246 2.19 8.19 -5.34
N ALA A 247 3.46 8.23 -5.67
CA ALA A 247 4.55 7.80 -4.82
C ALA A 247 5.33 9.03 -4.32
N ALA A 248 5.64 9.06 -3.03
CA ALA A 248 6.37 10.15 -2.40
C ALA A 248 7.47 9.61 -1.48
N GLN A 249 8.55 10.38 -1.31
CA GLN A 249 9.67 10.03 -0.46
C GLN A 249 10.10 11.20 0.43
N LYS A 250 10.27 10.94 1.73
CA LYS A 250 10.92 11.85 2.68
C LYS A 250 11.96 11.07 3.48
N GLY A 251 13.23 11.43 3.34
CA GLY A 251 14.34 10.64 3.86
C GLY A 251 14.34 9.24 3.24
N GLU A 252 14.42 8.21 4.07
CA GLU A 252 14.40 6.81 3.63
C GLU A 252 12.98 6.26 3.43
N ARG A 253 11.96 6.92 3.98
CA ARG A 253 10.57 6.46 3.90
C ARG A 253 9.96 6.80 2.54
N LYS A 254 9.44 5.77 1.88
CA LYS A 254 8.66 5.89 0.64
C LYS A 254 7.22 5.46 0.89
N LEU A 255 6.29 6.27 0.47
CA LEU A 255 4.85 6.03 0.62
C LEU A 255 4.16 6.03 -0.75
N ILE A 256 3.12 5.23 -0.86
CA ILE A 256 2.24 5.17 -2.02
C ILE A 256 0.83 5.54 -1.57
N VAL A 257 0.21 6.44 -2.30
CA VAL A 257 -1.20 6.79 -2.13
C VAL A 257 -1.93 6.54 -3.43
N VAL A 258 -3.05 5.84 -3.36
CA VAL A 258 -4.01 5.74 -4.47
C VAL A 258 -5.37 6.19 -3.97
N VAL A 259 -5.99 7.11 -4.71
CA VAL A 259 -7.38 7.55 -4.49
C VAL A 259 -8.19 7.32 -5.76
N LEU A 260 -9.38 6.75 -5.60
CA LEU A 260 -10.30 6.43 -6.68
C LEU A 260 -11.66 7.09 -6.45
N ASN A 261 -12.34 7.38 -7.55
CA ASN A 261 -13.67 7.96 -7.57
C ASN A 261 -13.79 9.22 -6.69
N SER A 262 -12.81 10.12 -6.80
CA SER A 262 -12.85 11.42 -6.13
C SER A 262 -13.85 12.35 -6.82
N PRO A 263 -14.63 13.15 -6.08
CA PRO A 263 -15.66 14.01 -6.68
C PRO A 263 -15.11 15.11 -7.58
N THR A 264 -13.97 15.71 -7.24
CA THR A 264 -13.36 16.80 -8.01
C THR A 264 -11.84 16.63 -8.14
N THR A 265 -11.25 17.46 -9.01
CA THR A 265 -9.79 17.54 -9.14
C THR A 265 -9.14 17.97 -7.83
N GLU A 266 -9.71 18.97 -7.16
CA GLU A 266 -9.18 19.51 -5.91
C GLU A 266 -9.20 18.45 -4.80
N THR A 267 -10.29 17.70 -4.69
CA THR A 267 -10.44 16.67 -3.63
C THR A 267 -9.46 15.52 -3.79
N LYS A 268 -9.17 15.05 -5.02
CA LYS A 268 -8.17 13.97 -5.20
C LYS A 268 -6.79 14.39 -4.69
N TYR A 269 -6.39 15.65 -4.94
CA TYR A 269 -5.11 16.16 -4.44
C TYR A 269 -5.14 16.42 -2.94
N ALA A 270 -6.22 17.02 -2.41
CA ALA A 270 -6.37 17.28 -0.98
C ALA A 270 -6.32 15.97 -0.17
N ASP A 271 -7.04 14.94 -0.61
CA ASP A 271 -7.06 13.64 0.04
C ASP A 271 -5.67 12.97 -0.02
N THR A 272 -4.97 13.09 -1.17
CA THR A 272 -3.60 12.58 -1.29
C THR A 272 -2.62 13.30 -0.36
N VAL A 273 -2.71 14.63 -0.23
CA VAL A 273 -1.89 15.43 0.70
C VAL A 273 -2.14 14.98 2.14
N LYS A 274 -3.41 14.89 2.57
CA LYS A 274 -3.78 14.41 3.90
C LYS A 274 -3.17 13.04 4.22
N LEU A 275 -3.26 12.10 3.26
CA LEU A 275 -2.71 10.75 3.44
C LEU A 275 -1.19 10.75 3.51
N LEU A 276 -0.50 11.54 2.67
CA LEU A 276 0.97 11.67 2.73
C LEU A 276 1.42 12.30 4.04
N GLU A 277 0.76 13.37 4.49
CA GLU A 277 1.05 14.01 5.78
C GLU A 277 0.82 13.03 6.94
N TYR A 278 -0.30 12.32 6.94
CA TYR A 278 -0.59 11.28 7.92
C TYR A 278 0.49 10.19 7.91
N GLY A 279 0.85 9.65 6.74
CA GLY A 279 1.86 8.59 6.63
C GLY A 279 3.27 9.00 7.04
N PHE A 280 3.68 10.23 6.74
CA PHE A 280 5.01 10.72 7.14
C PHE A 280 5.09 11.13 8.61
N ASN A 281 3.99 11.63 9.20
CA ASN A 281 4.01 12.22 10.53
C ASN A 281 3.46 11.29 11.62
N ALA A 282 2.45 10.45 11.33
CA ALA A 282 1.79 9.63 12.34
C ALA A 282 2.50 8.30 12.64
N PHE A 283 3.46 7.89 11.82
CA PHE A 283 4.12 6.59 11.95
C PHE A 283 5.58 6.72 12.32
N LYS A 284 6.07 5.75 13.11
CA LYS A 284 7.49 5.54 13.42
C LYS A 284 7.92 4.17 12.94
N THR A 285 9.18 4.02 12.58
CA THR A 285 9.76 2.70 12.32
C THR A 285 9.99 2.01 13.66
N ILE A 286 9.42 0.82 13.81
CA ILE A 286 9.76 -0.10 14.89
C ILE A 286 10.58 -1.24 14.31
N SER A 287 11.61 -1.64 15.06
CA SER A 287 12.46 -2.77 14.72
C SER A 287 12.40 -3.73 15.89
N PHE A 288 12.12 -4.99 15.61
CA PHE A 288 12.15 -6.05 16.62
C PHE A 288 12.78 -7.30 16.03
N ASP A 289 13.48 -8.04 16.88
CA ASP A 289 14.03 -9.32 16.54
C ASP A 289 12.99 -10.40 16.85
N ALA A 290 12.72 -11.26 15.87
CA ALA A 290 11.77 -12.35 16.04
C ALA A 290 12.21 -13.35 17.10
N SER A 291 13.52 -13.47 17.37
CA SER A 291 14.06 -14.32 18.43
C SER A 291 13.58 -13.91 19.83
N HIS A 292 13.49 -12.59 20.11
CA HIS A 292 12.98 -12.08 21.38
C HIS A 292 11.48 -12.31 21.60
N LEU A 293 10.73 -12.57 20.55
CA LEU A 293 9.31 -12.92 20.67
C LEU A 293 9.11 -14.37 21.15
N VAL A 294 10.11 -15.21 20.98
CA VAL A 294 10.14 -16.58 21.49
C VAL A 294 10.61 -16.57 22.96
N GLU A 295 11.57 -15.72 23.32
CA GLU A 295 12.10 -15.57 24.68
C GLU A 295 11.10 -14.98 25.68
N GLY A 296 10.13 -14.16 25.21
CA GLY A 296 9.10 -13.55 26.08
C GLY A 296 8.01 -14.51 26.58
N HIS A 297 8.09 -15.80 26.28
CA HIS A 297 7.23 -16.85 26.81
C HIS A 297 7.97 -17.65 27.89
N GLU A 298 8.23 -17.02 29.05
CA GLU A 298 8.90 -17.60 30.23
C GLU A 298 8.23 -18.86 30.81
N GLU A 299 7.11 -19.33 30.22
CA GLU A 299 6.45 -20.58 30.65
C GLU A 299 6.80 -21.80 29.76
N LEU A 300 7.66 -21.64 28.75
CA LEU A 300 8.23 -22.78 28.02
C LEU A 300 9.61 -23.07 28.64
N GLU A 301 9.73 -24.18 29.36
CA GLU A 301 11.01 -24.67 29.87
C GLU A 301 11.97 -24.87 28.70
N LEU A 302 12.85 -23.88 28.48
CA LEU A 302 13.83 -23.83 27.38
C LEU A 302 14.95 -24.91 27.51
N GLU A 303 15.00 -25.68 28.64
CA GLU A 303 16.00 -26.72 28.86
C GLU A 303 15.95 -27.86 27.84
N GLU A 304 14.82 -28.04 27.12
CA GLU A 304 14.69 -29.06 26.07
C GLU A 304 15.06 -28.57 24.67
N MET A 305 15.48 -27.31 24.51
CA MET A 305 15.79 -26.70 23.22
C MET A 305 17.31 -26.50 22.98
N GLU A 306 18.16 -27.14 23.78
CA GLU A 306 19.60 -27.15 23.48
C GLU A 306 19.89 -27.78 22.13
N GLY A 307 20.49 -27.01 21.22
CA GLY A 307 20.84 -27.42 19.85
C GLY A 307 19.94 -26.85 18.75
N LEU A 308 18.99 -25.96 19.04
CA LEU A 308 18.25 -25.21 18.04
C LEU A 308 18.94 -23.87 17.75
N GLU A 309 19.44 -23.70 16.53
CA GLU A 309 19.90 -22.39 16.03
C GLU A 309 18.70 -21.60 15.49
N PHE A 310 18.42 -20.45 16.10
CA PHE A 310 17.48 -19.48 15.60
C PHE A 310 18.24 -18.47 14.75
N ASN A 311 17.95 -18.42 13.45
CA ASN A 311 18.45 -17.34 12.63
C ASN A 311 17.68 -16.05 13.02
N PRO A 312 18.36 -15.03 13.59
CA PRO A 312 17.69 -13.80 13.97
C PRO A 312 17.10 -13.12 12.73
N VAL A 313 15.79 -12.97 12.71
CA VAL A 313 15.08 -12.24 11.64
C VAL A 313 14.70 -10.88 12.18
N LYS A 314 15.45 -9.88 11.76
CA LYS A 314 15.12 -8.49 12.06
C LYS A 314 13.93 -8.05 11.21
N ILE A 315 12.84 -7.67 11.87
CA ILE A 315 11.63 -7.19 11.22
C ILE A 315 11.51 -5.69 11.48
N GLU A 316 11.42 -4.93 10.39
CA GLU A 316 11.16 -3.49 10.45
C GLU A 316 9.79 -3.19 9.88
N ARG A 317 8.96 -2.48 10.64
CA ARG A 317 7.61 -2.10 10.25
C ARG A 317 7.31 -0.68 10.70
N LEU A 318 6.38 -0.03 10.00
CA LEU A 318 5.85 1.24 10.44
C LEU A 318 4.71 1.01 11.44
N ALA A 319 4.83 1.58 12.62
CA ALA A 319 3.78 1.57 13.63
C ALA A 319 3.33 2.99 13.92
N HIS A 320 2.03 3.15 14.16
CA HIS A 320 1.49 4.44 14.60
C HIS A 320 2.21 4.88 15.88
N GLN A 321 2.50 6.16 16.03
CA GLN A 321 3.29 6.68 17.16
C GLN A 321 2.68 6.37 18.53
N SER A 322 1.36 6.21 18.61
CA SER A 322 0.65 5.82 19.83
C SER A 322 0.81 4.36 20.23
N LEU A 323 1.38 3.50 19.37
CA LEU A 323 1.51 2.07 19.61
C LEU A 323 2.84 1.73 20.28
N THR A 324 2.79 0.69 21.13
CA THR A 324 3.96 0.07 21.77
C THR A 324 4.14 -1.37 21.27
N ILE A 325 5.31 -1.96 21.50
CA ILE A 325 5.57 -3.36 21.12
C ILE A 325 4.57 -4.32 21.80
N SER A 326 4.11 -3.99 23.02
CA SER A 326 3.08 -4.77 23.73
C SER A 326 1.73 -4.86 23.01
N ASP A 327 1.47 -3.98 22.03
CA ASP A 327 0.22 -3.98 21.26
C ASP A 327 0.28 -4.93 20.06
N ILE A 328 1.43 -5.57 19.81
CA ILE A 328 1.61 -6.53 18.72
C ILE A 328 1.14 -7.91 19.20
N ALA A 329 0.21 -8.51 18.45
CA ALA A 329 -0.19 -9.89 18.59
C ALA A 329 0.54 -10.73 17.54
N THR A 330 1.01 -11.91 17.93
CA THR A 330 1.65 -12.86 17.03
C THR A 330 0.74 -14.07 16.79
N SER A 331 0.68 -14.56 15.56
CA SER A 331 0.12 -15.85 15.23
C SER A 331 1.17 -16.69 14.51
N LEU A 332 1.24 -17.98 14.86
CA LEU A 332 2.21 -18.91 14.32
C LEU A 332 1.52 -19.92 13.42
N LYS A 333 2.05 -20.15 12.22
CA LYS A 333 1.58 -21.16 11.29
C LYS A 333 2.74 -22.03 10.85
N LEU A 334 2.63 -23.32 11.11
CA LEU A 334 3.59 -24.30 10.60
C LEU A 334 3.37 -24.46 9.10
N LEU A 335 4.35 -24.07 8.27
CA LEU A 335 4.25 -24.15 6.82
C LEU A 335 4.73 -25.47 6.25
N LEU A 336 5.81 -26.04 6.77
CA LEU A 336 6.39 -27.30 6.28
C LEU A 336 7.35 -27.90 7.28
N SER A 337 7.35 -29.22 7.31
CA SER A 337 8.44 -30.01 7.87
C SER A 337 8.93 -30.95 6.80
N ASN A 338 10.16 -30.78 6.32
CA ASN A 338 10.82 -31.84 5.59
C ASN A 338 12.08 -32.28 6.37
N SER A 339 12.76 -33.32 5.91
CA SER A 339 13.67 -34.13 6.73
C SER A 339 14.77 -33.39 7.53
N ASN A 340 15.03 -32.12 7.29
CA ASN A 340 16.11 -31.37 7.94
C ASN A 340 15.73 -29.93 8.35
N GLN A 341 14.55 -29.44 8.02
CA GLN A 341 14.14 -28.07 8.34
C GLN A 341 12.66 -27.99 8.68
N THR A 342 12.35 -27.27 9.77
CA THR A 342 10.98 -26.88 10.11
C THR A 342 10.84 -25.39 9.87
N VAL A 343 9.90 -24.99 9.02
CA VAL A 343 9.62 -23.60 8.73
C VAL A 343 8.33 -23.20 9.41
N VAL A 344 8.39 -22.19 10.26
CA VAL A 344 7.26 -21.61 10.96
C VAL A 344 7.03 -20.20 10.42
N GLU A 345 5.86 -19.96 9.89
CA GLU A 345 5.42 -18.62 9.53
C GLU A 345 4.90 -17.89 10.77
N ILE A 346 5.45 -16.73 11.06
CA ILE A 346 5.01 -15.87 12.15
C ILE A 346 4.28 -14.67 11.52
N THR A 347 3.00 -14.54 11.79
CA THR A 347 2.23 -13.37 11.38
C THR A 347 2.10 -12.42 12.56
N PHE A 348 2.48 -11.18 12.35
CA PHE A 348 2.38 -10.10 13.32
C PHE A 348 1.15 -9.25 13.03
N ASN A 349 0.24 -9.17 13.98
CA ASN A 349 -0.98 -8.38 13.89
C ASN A 349 -1.02 -7.37 15.03
N LEU A 350 -1.61 -6.20 14.80
CA LEU A 350 -1.97 -5.32 15.90
C LEU A 350 -3.08 -5.97 16.73
N LYS A 351 -2.92 -5.94 18.06
CA LYS A 351 -4.02 -6.29 18.96
C LYS A 351 -5.16 -5.31 18.72
N GLU A 352 -6.37 -5.82 18.55
CA GLU A 352 -7.58 -5.04 18.29
C GLU A 352 -7.63 -3.77 19.16
N MET A 353 -7.41 -2.63 18.56
CA MET A 353 -7.87 -1.34 19.06
C MET A 353 -9.08 -0.94 18.22
N ASN A 354 -10.27 -1.14 18.82
CA ASN A 354 -11.56 -0.60 18.37
C ASN A 354 -11.77 -0.45 16.86
N ASN A 355 -12.24 -1.51 16.19
CA ASN A 355 -12.84 -1.53 14.84
C ASN A 355 -12.10 -0.85 13.67
N LEU A 356 -10.90 -0.36 13.85
CA LEU A 356 -10.08 0.22 12.80
C LEU A 356 -8.99 -0.77 12.41
N MET A 357 -9.28 -1.52 11.36
CA MET A 357 -8.35 -2.27 10.52
C MET A 357 -7.56 -3.41 11.20
N HIS A 358 -7.83 -4.62 10.78
CA HIS A 358 -6.91 -5.74 10.89
C HIS A 358 -5.65 -5.41 10.06
N HIS A 359 -4.66 -4.80 10.68
CA HIS A 359 -3.37 -4.60 10.05
C HIS A 359 -2.47 -5.78 10.35
N GLU A 360 -2.25 -6.60 9.34
CA GLU A 360 -1.14 -7.51 9.31
C GLU A 360 0.15 -6.69 9.22
N LEU A 361 0.94 -6.67 10.30
CA LEU A 361 2.24 -5.98 10.35
C LEU A 361 3.30 -6.69 9.51
N GLY A 362 2.98 -7.87 8.99
CA GLY A 362 3.82 -8.66 8.12
C GLY A 362 4.02 -10.09 8.60
N GLN A 363 4.63 -10.87 7.73
CA GLN A 363 4.98 -12.26 7.96
C GLN A 363 6.51 -12.39 8.04
N ALA A 364 7.00 -13.28 8.91
CA ALA A 364 8.38 -13.71 8.94
C ALA A 364 8.43 -15.22 8.98
N ASN A 365 9.37 -15.80 8.24
CA ASN A 365 9.62 -17.23 8.28
C ASN A 365 10.78 -17.51 9.23
N LEU A 366 10.52 -18.24 10.31
CA LEU A 366 11.53 -18.77 11.20
C LEU A 366 11.92 -20.16 10.70
N THR A 367 13.18 -20.33 10.30
CA THR A 367 13.71 -21.64 9.89
C THR A 367 14.44 -22.25 11.08
N ILE A 368 13.96 -23.40 11.53
CA ILE A 368 14.59 -24.18 12.61
C ILE A 368 15.38 -25.30 11.91
N THR A 369 16.70 -25.30 12.04
CA THR A 369 17.59 -26.36 11.53
C THR A 369 18.06 -27.27 12.65
N ALA A 370 17.93 -28.58 12.46
CA ALA A 370 18.44 -29.57 13.41
C ALA A 370 19.88 -29.98 13.03
N GLU A 371 20.81 -29.89 13.96
CA GLU A 371 22.20 -30.28 13.73
C GLU A 371 22.42 -31.80 13.59
N ASN A 372 21.47 -32.63 14.03
CA ASN A 372 21.64 -34.11 14.03
C ASN A 372 20.48 -34.83 13.30
N PRO A 373 20.72 -35.52 12.16
CA PRO A 373 19.69 -36.23 11.42
C PRO A 373 19.03 -37.41 12.17
N ASN A 374 19.58 -37.84 13.32
CA ASN A 374 19.01 -38.92 14.11
C ASN A 374 17.97 -38.49 15.15
N ASP A 375 17.83 -37.19 15.40
CA ASP A 375 16.86 -36.64 16.35
C ASP A 375 15.49 -36.30 15.75
N LYS A 376 15.25 -36.72 14.52
CA LYS A 376 14.02 -36.43 13.75
C LYS A 376 12.72 -36.76 14.45
N PHE A 377 12.72 -37.77 15.31
CA PHE A 377 11.54 -38.21 16.06
C PHE A 377 11.27 -37.33 17.29
N LEU A 378 12.32 -36.75 17.86
CA LEU A 378 12.22 -35.90 19.06
C LEU A 378 11.66 -34.52 18.68
N TYR A 379 12.16 -33.93 17.58
CA TYR A 379 11.72 -32.59 17.15
C TYR A 379 10.26 -32.53 16.68
N SER A 380 9.78 -33.57 16.00
CA SER A 380 8.35 -33.64 15.63
C SER A 380 7.44 -33.85 16.83
N ALA A 381 7.96 -34.57 17.90
CA ALA A 381 7.25 -34.78 19.16
C ALA A 381 7.20 -33.51 20.03
N ILE A 382 8.16 -32.60 19.88
CA ILE A 382 8.28 -31.36 20.68
C ILE A 382 7.61 -30.18 19.95
N ALA A 383 7.87 -29.95 18.66
CA ALA A 383 7.33 -28.81 17.90
C ALA A 383 5.80 -28.85 17.79
N VAL A 384 5.21 -30.01 17.54
CA VAL A 384 3.75 -30.16 17.42
C VAL A 384 3.00 -29.88 18.72
N PRO A 385 3.44 -30.42 19.90
CA PRO A 385 2.84 -30.05 21.18
C PRO A 385 2.99 -28.58 21.54
N ILE A 386 4.12 -27.94 21.24
CA ILE A 386 4.37 -26.53 21.53
C ILE A 386 3.39 -25.66 20.73
N VAL A 387 3.23 -25.90 19.43
CA VAL A 387 2.25 -25.21 18.58
C VAL A 387 0.83 -25.45 19.10
N PHE A 388 0.51 -26.70 19.50
CA PHE A 388 -0.81 -27.03 20.04
C PHE A 388 -1.06 -26.35 21.39
N LEU A 389 -0.06 -26.27 22.27
CA LEU A 389 -0.14 -25.59 23.57
C LEU A 389 -0.34 -24.08 23.41
N LEU A 390 0.39 -23.45 22.48
CA LEU A 390 0.21 -22.03 22.13
C LEU A 390 -1.20 -21.75 21.59
N LEU A 391 -1.73 -22.60 20.73
CA LEU A 391 -3.11 -22.53 20.26
C LEU A 391 -4.11 -22.70 21.40
N LEU A 392 -3.84 -23.62 22.34
CA LEU A 392 -4.70 -23.87 23.50
C LEU A 392 -4.71 -22.65 24.46
N VAL A 393 -3.56 -22.04 24.70
CA VAL A 393 -3.43 -20.82 25.52
C VAL A 393 -4.18 -19.65 24.88
N LEU A 394 -4.08 -19.48 23.56
CA LEU A 394 -4.83 -18.48 22.83
C LEU A 394 -6.36 -18.73 22.92
N LEU A 395 -6.80 -19.97 22.80
CA LEU A 395 -8.21 -20.35 22.96
C LEU A 395 -8.72 -20.10 24.38
N ILE A 396 -7.92 -20.43 25.40
CA ILE A 396 -8.26 -20.18 26.82
C ILE A 396 -8.34 -18.68 27.10
N ARG A 397 -7.38 -17.87 26.60
CA ARG A 397 -7.43 -16.41 26.72
C ARG A 397 -8.67 -15.83 26.02
N ARG A 398 -9.00 -16.32 24.82
CA ARG A 398 -10.20 -15.93 24.07
C ARG A 398 -11.49 -16.30 24.83
N SER A 399 -11.52 -17.46 25.49
CA SER A 399 -12.68 -17.90 26.29
C SER A 399 -12.83 -17.12 27.60
N ARG A 400 -11.71 -16.76 28.26
CA ARG A 400 -11.71 -15.90 29.46
C ARG A 400 -12.20 -14.48 29.15
N LYS A 401 -11.77 -13.90 28.01
CA LYS A 401 -12.23 -12.57 27.57
C LYS A 401 -13.74 -12.61 27.24
N ARG A 402 -14.26 -13.67 26.60
CA ARG A 402 -15.70 -13.86 26.36
C ARG A 402 -16.51 -14.00 27.67
N ARG A 403 -15.95 -14.57 28.73
CA ARG A 403 -16.61 -14.61 30.05
C ARG A 403 -16.64 -13.25 30.74
N GLN A 404 -15.56 -12.45 30.65
CA GLN A 404 -15.53 -11.09 31.19
C GLN A 404 -16.52 -10.15 30.47
N THR A 405 -16.62 -10.25 29.16
CA THR A 405 -17.59 -9.46 28.38
C THR A 405 -19.05 -9.84 28.71
N ARG A 406 -19.31 -11.11 28.99
CA ARG A 406 -20.65 -11.54 29.46
C ARG A 406 -20.99 -11.01 30.86
N TYR A 407 -19.99 -10.82 31.75
CA TYR A 407 -20.22 -10.25 33.08
C TYR A 407 -20.50 -8.74 33.03
N ILE A 408 -19.97 -8.02 32.06
CA ILE A 408 -20.17 -6.58 31.90
C ILE A 408 -21.53 -6.26 31.25
N TYR A 409 -22.03 -7.12 30.34
CA TYR A 409 -23.29 -6.91 29.66
C TYR A 409 -24.51 -7.56 30.33
N GLY A 410 -24.32 -8.36 31.39
CA GLY A 410 -25.36 -9.09 32.08
C GLY A 410 -26.15 -8.30 33.14
N ASN A 411 -25.75 -7.06 33.46
CA ASN A 411 -26.29 -6.34 34.64
C ASN A 411 -27.10 -5.06 34.29
N ASN A 412 -27.53 -4.87 33.06
CA ASN A 412 -28.34 -3.71 32.68
C ASN A 412 -29.72 -4.08 32.08
N ASN A 413 -30.46 -4.98 32.75
CA ASN A 413 -31.87 -5.11 32.47
C ASN A 413 -32.64 -5.24 33.81
N TYR A 414 -32.94 -4.10 34.42
CA TYR A 414 -34.12 -3.92 35.29
C TYR A 414 -34.31 -2.44 35.55
N ARG A 415 -35.18 -1.78 34.80
CA ARG A 415 -36.19 -0.84 35.28
C ARG A 415 -37.10 -0.41 34.15
N ARG A 416 -38.20 -1.16 33.98
CA ARG A 416 -39.43 -0.58 33.47
C ARG A 416 -40.00 0.37 34.53
N PHE A 417 -40.36 1.57 34.15
CA PHE A 417 -41.40 2.32 34.81
C PHE A 417 -42.49 2.64 33.80
N LYS A 418 -43.72 2.31 34.25
CA LYS A 418 -44.99 2.76 33.69
C LYS A 418 -45.12 4.29 33.83
N TYR A 419 -45.56 4.93 32.83
CA TYR A 419 -46.83 5.66 32.66
C TYR A 419 -46.93 6.06 31.22
#